data_caafa655e65a3c166c512ec14575f524
#
_entry.id   caafa655e65a3c166c512ec14575f524
#
_cell.length_a   1.000
_cell.length_b   1.000
_cell.length_c   1.000
_cell.angle_alpha   90.00
_cell.angle_beta   90.00
_cell.angle_gamma   90.00
#
_symmetry.space_group_name_H-M   'P 1'
#
loop_
_entity.id
_entity.type
_entity.pdbx_description
1 polymer ?
#
loop_
_entity_poly.entity_id
_entity_poly.type
_entity_poly.pdbx_seq_one_letter_code
_entity_poly.pdbx_strand_id
1 'polypeptide(L)'
;MSNQNQGPGVGFEYPPIEVAWLKRDLLLFANSIGCTVDELHFLYELHPKFAAFPTYPLILPFKLTDQEVVDFYARTGGGPPIPGVPAFDSKRTVDGERRIEVLKPLPVTSAGRTFEIRQKVLGVYDKGKPGTVVETETLLVEKSTGEVYSRVVGSGFYVGQGGWGGPKGPKAVNYPPPTDRSPDATFVQKTGPETAHLYRLNGDYNPLHATPEPGKAMGFGGPIMHGLYSWNTTAHGLLASFGGSDPANLKSFQARFASPVRPGDTLVSDFWRTGPAEGEPQGWDEVRFVTRVEGGKVVLSNGRAVVRVTGVKGKTGSKL
;
A
#
# COMPACT_ATOMS: atom_id res chain seq x y z
N MET A 1 -26.80 -23.76 4.66
CA MET A 1 -26.19 -24.50 3.53
C MET A 1 -24.71 -24.15 3.53
N SER A 2 -23.85 -25.07 3.95
CA SER A 2 -22.39 -24.87 3.99
C SER A 2 -21.88 -24.82 2.57
N ASN A 3 -21.26 -23.70 2.18
CA ASN A 3 -20.56 -23.52 0.91
C ASN A 3 -19.37 -24.50 0.82
N GLN A 4 -19.59 -25.70 0.31
CA GLN A 4 -18.57 -26.77 0.17
C GLN A 4 -17.51 -26.51 -0.92
N ASN A 5 -17.43 -25.30 -1.49
CA ASN A 5 -16.51 -24.98 -2.58
C ASN A 5 -15.48 -23.87 -2.25
N GLN A 6 -15.36 -23.48 -1.00
CA GLN A 6 -14.35 -22.53 -0.58
C GLN A 6 -13.13 -23.28 -0.05
N GLY A 7 -11.92 -22.88 -0.51
CA GLY A 7 -10.66 -23.46 -0.02
C GLY A 7 -10.46 -23.25 1.48
N PRO A 8 -9.51 -23.97 2.11
CA PRO A 8 -9.27 -23.89 3.55
C PRO A 8 -8.93 -22.44 3.95
N GLY A 9 -9.46 -22.00 5.09
CA GLY A 9 -9.28 -20.67 5.65
C GLY A 9 -10.08 -19.55 5.00
N VAL A 10 -10.71 -19.77 3.84
CA VAL A 10 -11.51 -18.75 3.15
C VAL A 10 -12.71 -18.33 3.99
N GLY A 11 -12.90 -17.03 4.12
CA GLY A 11 -13.98 -16.45 4.91
C GLY A 11 -13.65 -16.30 6.40
N PHE A 12 -12.48 -16.72 6.86
CA PHE A 12 -12.06 -16.48 8.22
C PHE A 12 -11.89 -14.97 8.46
N GLU A 13 -12.55 -14.47 9.49
CA GLU A 13 -12.50 -13.08 9.90
C GLU A 13 -11.67 -12.94 11.18
N TYR A 14 -10.69 -12.02 11.13
CA TYR A 14 -9.94 -11.64 12.32
C TYR A 14 -10.79 -10.75 13.22
N PRO A 15 -10.52 -10.72 14.54
CA PRO A 15 -11.15 -9.74 15.43
C PRO A 15 -10.95 -8.32 14.88
N PRO A 16 -11.98 -7.47 14.90
CA PRO A 16 -11.85 -6.08 14.49
C PRO A 16 -10.80 -5.35 15.32
N ILE A 17 -10.07 -4.45 14.70
CA ILE A 17 -9.00 -3.67 15.34
C ILE A 17 -9.38 -2.20 15.27
N GLU A 18 -9.49 -1.53 16.42
CA GLU A 18 -9.76 -0.09 16.48
C GLU A 18 -8.55 0.70 15.96
N VAL A 19 -8.84 1.75 15.19
CA VAL A 19 -7.82 2.65 14.62
C VAL A 19 -8.25 4.11 14.79
N ALA A 20 -7.24 4.99 14.91
CA ALA A 20 -7.48 6.42 15.06
C ALA A 20 -6.37 7.23 14.39
N TRP A 21 -6.70 8.46 14.00
CA TRP A 21 -5.74 9.42 13.44
C TRP A 21 -6.14 10.85 13.77
N LEU A 22 -5.13 11.69 13.80
CA LEU A 22 -5.24 13.13 13.97
C LEU A 22 -4.78 13.86 12.69
N LYS A 23 -5.06 15.15 12.58
CA LYS A 23 -4.56 15.99 11.47
C LYS A 23 -3.03 15.91 11.34
N ARG A 24 -2.31 15.85 12.47
CA ARG A 24 -0.84 15.71 12.49
C ARG A 24 -0.38 14.44 11.76
N ASP A 25 -1.10 13.34 11.90
CA ASP A 25 -0.75 12.08 11.25
C ASP A 25 -0.91 12.18 9.73
N LEU A 26 -1.94 12.87 9.25
CA LEU A 26 -2.15 13.12 7.82
C LEU A 26 -1.06 14.03 7.24
N LEU A 27 -0.68 15.09 7.97
CA LEU A 27 0.41 15.99 7.58
C LEU A 27 1.74 15.23 7.51
N LEU A 28 2.03 14.40 8.50
CA LEU A 28 3.23 13.56 8.55
C LEU A 28 3.27 12.60 7.35
N PHE A 29 2.15 11.92 7.09
CA PHE A 29 2.06 11.01 5.96
C PHE A 29 2.33 11.71 4.63
N ALA A 30 1.65 12.84 4.37
CA ALA A 30 1.80 13.61 3.14
C ALA A 30 3.25 14.08 2.95
N ASN A 31 3.88 14.63 4.01
CA ASN A 31 5.30 14.99 3.96
C ASN A 31 6.20 13.79 3.68
N SER A 32 5.95 12.66 4.33
CA SER A 32 6.79 11.47 4.21
C SER A 32 6.75 10.80 2.84
N ILE A 33 5.68 11.00 2.05
CA ILE A 33 5.55 10.46 0.69
C ILE A 33 5.91 11.45 -0.41
N GLY A 34 6.37 12.65 -0.05
CA GLY A 34 6.92 13.64 -0.96
C GLY A 34 5.92 14.65 -1.53
N CYS A 35 4.77 14.90 -0.86
CA CYS A 35 3.92 16.04 -1.21
C CYS A 35 4.69 17.35 -1.11
N THR A 36 4.45 18.29 -2.01
CA THR A 36 5.22 19.52 -2.18
C THR A 36 4.42 20.78 -1.82
N VAL A 37 5.09 21.92 -1.76
CA VAL A 37 4.47 23.24 -1.49
C VAL A 37 3.33 23.59 -2.46
N ASP A 38 3.28 22.99 -3.63
CA ASP A 38 2.19 23.15 -4.59
C ASP A 38 0.92 22.38 -4.19
N GLU A 39 1.02 21.55 -3.12
CA GLU A 39 -0.03 20.66 -2.63
C GLU A 39 -0.42 20.98 -1.19
N LEU A 40 -0.57 22.28 -0.86
CA LEU A 40 -0.87 22.76 0.50
C LEU A 40 -2.14 22.14 1.10
N HIS A 41 -3.07 21.68 0.26
CA HIS A 41 -4.25 20.95 0.73
C HIS A 41 -3.93 19.60 1.40
N PHE A 42 -2.71 19.05 1.24
CA PHE A 42 -2.20 17.91 2.01
C PHE A 42 -1.24 18.31 3.13
N LEU A 43 -0.66 19.52 3.07
CA LEU A 43 0.46 19.94 3.93
C LEU A 43 0.13 21.03 4.93
N TYR A 44 -1.08 21.62 4.87
CA TYR A 44 -1.46 22.73 5.72
C TYR A 44 -2.90 22.56 6.22
N GLU A 45 -3.06 22.34 7.51
CA GLU A 45 -4.34 22.00 8.15
C GLU A 45 -5.39 23.12 8.14
N LEU A 46 -4.98 24.37 7.86
CA LEU A 46 -5.88 25.51 7.69
C LEU A 46 -6.22 25.77 6.22
N HIS A 47 -5.66 25.01 5.29
CA HIS A 47 -6.05 25.13 3.89
C HIS A 47 -7.55 24.78 3.74
N PRO A 48 -8.37 25.58 3.00
CA PRO A 48 -9.82 25.38 2.91
C PRO A 48 -10.23 24.04 2.29
N LYS A 49 -9.31 23.39 1.57
CA LYS A 49 -9.49 22.04 1.00
C LYS A 49 -8.56 21.01 1.67
N PHE A 50 -8.17 21.23 2.93
CA PHE A 50 -7.31 20.27 3.63
C PHE A 50 -7.95 18.87 3.62
N ALA A 51 -7.18 17.87 3.20
CA ALA A 51 -7.67 16.52 3.00
C ALA A 51 -6.59 15.47 3.33
N ALA A 52 -7.02 14.27 3.67
CA ALA A 52 -6.16 13.11 3.76
C ALA A 52 -5.70 12.69 2.36
N PHE A 53 -4.45 12.27 2.22
CA PHE A 53 -4.01 11.59 1.01
C PHE A 53 -4.75 10.25 0.87
N PRO A 54 -5.27 9.87 -0.33
CA PRO A 54 -6.23 8.75 -0.46
C PRO A 54 -5.73 7.40 0.01
N THR A 55 -4.41 7.19 0.00
CA THR A 55 -3.81 5.90 0.40
C THR A 55 -3.43 5.83 1.87
N TYR A 56 -3.70 6.86 2.65
CA TYR A 56 -3.44 6.89 4.10
C TYR A 56 -4.00 5.66 4.85
N PRO A 57 -5.18 5.11 4.50
CA PRO A 57 -5.71 3.92 5.18
C PRO A 57 -4.76 2.72 5.24
N LEU A 58 -3.78 2.63 4.32
CA LEU A 58 -2.82 1.53 4.27
C LEU A 58 -1.88 1.46 5.47
N ILE A 59 -1.65 2.60 6.16
CA ILE A 59 -0.75 2.62 7.32
C ILE A 59 -1.49 2.39 8.64
N LEU A 60 -2.82 2.47 8.67
CA LEU A 60 -3.61 2.32 9.89
C LEU A 60 -3.43 0.96 10.59
N PRO A 61 -3.21 -0.18 9.89
CA PRO A 61 -2.89 -1.45 10.54
C PRO A 61 -1.59 -1.44 11.35
N PHE A 62 -0.68 -0.51 11.05
CA PHE A 62 0.59 -0.35 11.76
C PHE A 62 0.47 0.69 12.88
N LYS A 63 -0.21 1.80 12.60
CA LYS A 63 -0.41 2.89 13.55
C LYS A 63 -1.38 2.53 14.67
N LEU A 64 -2.48 1.86 14.36
CA LEU A 64 -3.58 1.56 15.29
C LEU A 64 -4.16 2.86 15.91
N THR A 65 -4.32 2.87 17.24
CA THR A 65 -4.76 4.04 18.00
C THR A 65 -3.60 4.82 18.63
N ASP A 66 -2.35 4.39 18.42
CA ASP A 66 -1.20 4.98 19.11
C ASP A 66 -0.89 6.39 18.64
N GLN A 67 -0.51 7.20 19.58
CA GLN A 67 -0.03 8.56 19.39
C GLN A 67 1.46 8.70 19.71
N GLU A 68 2.06 7.64 20.25
CA GLU A 68 3.48 7.52 20.57
C GLU A 68 4.16 6.47 19.69
N VAL A 69 5.48 6.59 19.57
CA VAL A 69 6.33 5.54 19.00
C VAL A 69 6.34 4.36 19.96
N VAL A 70 6.15 3.16 19.43
CA VAL A 70 6.07 1.94 20.21
C VAL A 70 7.22 0.99 19.87
N ASP A 71 7.57 0.12 20.83
CA ASP A 71 8.49 -0.97 20.58
C ASP A 71 7.85 -1.98 19.63
N PHE A 72 8.45 -2.13 18.45
CA PHE A 72 8.00 -3.07 17.42
C PHE A 72 7.94 -4.50 17.96
N TYR A 73 8.93 -4.93 18.72
CA TYR A 73 9.01 -6.30 19.24
C TYR A 73 7.96 -6.58 20.30
N ALA A 74 7.51 -5.57 21.04
CA ALA A 74 6.43 -5.71 22.00
C ALA A 74 5.07 -5.95 21.34
N ARG A 75 4.94 -5.60 20.04
CA ARG A 75 3.71 -5.78 19.25
C ARG A 75 3.66 -7.05 18.41
N THR A 76 4.77 -7.75 18.25
CA THR A 76 4.82 -8.96 17.42
C THR A 76 4.18 -10.17 18.11
N GLY A 77 2.90 -10.06 18.44
CA GLY A 77 2.02 -11.17 18.76
C GLY A 77 1.26 -11.58 17.51
N GLY A 78 1.39 -12.81 17.05
CA GLY A 78 0.63 -13.32 15.91
C GLY A 78 -0.88 -13.23 16.19
N GLY A 79 -1.66 -12.88 15.18
CA GLY A 79 -3.11 -13.02 15.22
C GLY A 79 -3.52 -14.49 15.38
N PRO A 80 -4.82 -14.77 15.61
CA PRO A 80 -5.31 -16.14 15.69
C PRO A 80 -4.99 -16.92 14.40
N PRO A 81 -4.66 -18.22 14.51
CA PRO A 81 -4.32 -19.03 13.36
C PRO A 81 -5.51 -19.16 12.40
N ILE A 82 -5.23 -19.14 11.11
CA ILE A 82 -6.26 -19.36 10.08
C ILE A 82 -6.69 -20.83 10.14
N PRO A 83 -8.00 -21.13 10.29
CA PRO A 83 -8.48 -22.51 10.38
C PRO A 83 -8.24 -23.32 9.12
N GLY A 84 -7.85 -24.59 9.28
CA GLY A 84 -7.73 -25.53 8.17
C GLY A 84 -6.48 -25.39 7.30
N VAL A 85 -5.53 -24.54 7.72
CA VAL A 85 -4.22 -24.37 7.08
C VAL A 85 -3.09 -24.53 8.10
N PRO A 86 -1.85 -24.80 7.68
CA PRO A 86 -0.71 -24.83 8.60
C PRO A 86 -0.51 -23.51 9.35
N ALA A 87 0.08 -23.56 10.53
CA ALA A 87 0.56 -22.37 11.20
C ALA A 87 1.80 -21.83 10.46
N PHE A 88 1.68 -20.63 9.90
CA PHE A 88 2.77 -19.98 9.17
C PHE A 88 3.57 -19.07 10.09
N ASP A 89 4.89 -19.08 9.92
CA ASP A 89 5.80 -18.15 10.60
C ASP A 89 5.75 -16.77 9.94
N SER A 90 5.14 -15.80 10.60
CA SER A 90 5.00 -14.43 10.11
C SER A 90 6.33 -13.69 9.96
N LYS A 91 7.39 -14.12 10.65
CA LYS A 91 8.74 -13.54 10.49
C LYS A 91 9.36 -13.81 9.13
N ARG A 92 8.82 -14.77 8.38
CA ARG A 92 9.26 -15.15 7.04
C ARG A 92 8.21 -14.80 5.99
N THR A 93 7.55 -13.65 6.19
CA THR A 93 6.56 -13.11 5.26
C THR A 93 7.09 -11.87 4.58
N VAL A 94 6.83 -11.76 3.29
CA VAL A 94 7.06 -10.56 2.50
C VAL A 94 5.74 -10.10 1.86
N ASP A 95 5.60 -8.80 1.64
CA ASP A 95 4.47 -8.27 0.89
C ASP A 95 4.53 -8.76 -0.56
N GLY A 96 3.40 -9.23 -1.08
CA GLY A 96 3.25 -9.69 -2.46
C GLY A 96 2.66 -8.60 -3.34
N GLU A 97 1.37 -8.39 -3.26
CA GLU A 97 0.63 -7.38 -4.02
C GLU A 97 -0.35 -6.66 -3.10
N ARG A 98 -0.59 -5.38 -3.36
CA ARG A 98 -1.64 -4.61 -2.68
C ARG A 98 -2.47 -3.83 -3.69
N ARG A 99 -3.78 -3.78 -3.42
CA ARG A 99 -4.75 -2.94 -4.12
C ARG A 99 -5.58 -2.20 -3.09
N ILE A 100 -5.73 -0.89 -3.25
CA ILE A 100 -6.70 -0.08 -2.50
C ILE A 100 -7.81 0.38 -3.45
N GLU A 101 -9.02 0.39 -2.92
CA GLU A 101 -10.21 1.06 -3.49
C GLU A 101 -10.63 2.14 -2.51
N VAL A 102 -10.68 3.38 -2.97
CA VAL A 102 -11.14 4.54 -2.20
C VAL A 102 -12.64 4.66 -2.40
N LEU A 103 -13.41 4.35 -1.37
CA LEU A 103 -14.88 4.33 -1.43
C LEU A 103 -15.49 5.65 -0.96
N LYS A 104 -14.85 6.29 0.02
CA LYS A 104 -15.25 7.59 0.57
C LYS A 104 -14.02 8.41 0.92
N PRO A 105 -14.08 9.75 0.84
CA PRO A 105 -13.04 10.62 1.38
C PRO A 105 -12.85 10.37 2.88
N LEU A 106 -11.59 10.20 3.29
CA LEU A 106 -11.27 10.02 4.69
C LEU A 106 -11.48 11.34 5.46
N PRO A 107 -12.12 11.32 6.65
CA PRO A 107 -12.16 12.52 7.50
C PRO A 107 -10.76 12.96 7.89
N VAL A 108 -10.56 14.27 8.03
CA VAL A 108 -9.24 14.85 8.40
C VAL A 108 -8.81 14.53 9.83
N THR A 109 -9.68 13.93 10.62
CA THR A 109 -9.43 13.40 11.97
C THR A 109 -10.47 12.36 12.31
N SER A 110 -10.11 11.37 13.09
CA SER A 110 -11.08 10.41 13.68
C SER A 110 -11.69 10.92 14.99
N ALA A 111 -11.30 12.08 15.49
CA ALA A 111 -11.80 12.62 16.75
C ALA A 111 -13.33 12.72 16.76
N GLY A 112 -13.95 12.20 17.83
CA GLY A 112 -15.42 12.14 17.98
C GLY A 112 -16.10 11.01 17.21
N ARG A 113 -15.34 10.16 16.54
CA ARG A 113 -15.84 9.00 15.75
C ARG A 113 -14.96 7.79 16.05
N THR A 114 -15.53 6.59 15.97
CA THR A 114 -14.79 5.34 16.16
C THR A 114 -14.66 4.61 14.83
N PHE A 115 -13.43 4.29 14.45
CA PHE A 115 -13.11 3.52 13.27
C PHE A 115 -12.46 2.20 13.64
N GLU A 116 -12.73 1.19 12.84
CA GLU A 116 -12.12 -0.12 12.99
C GLU A 116 -11.70 -0.70 11.64
N ILE A 117 -10.69 -1.53 11.69
CA ILE A 117 -10.25 -2.39 10.59
C ILE A 117 -10.93 -3.73 10.76
N ARG A 118 -11.61 -4.20 9.70
CA ARG A 118 -12.15 -5.57 9.58
C ARG A 118 -11.33 -6.31 8.54
N GLN A 119 -10.79 -7.45 8.94
CA GLN A 119 -9.95 -8.26 8.06
C GLN A 119 -10.58 -9.63 7.84
N LYS A 120 -10.54 -10.08 6.57
CA LYS A 120 -11.09 -11.35 6.11
C LYS A 120 -10.15 -12.04 5.16
N VAL A 121 -9.91 -13.33 5.38
CA VAL A 121 -9.13 -14.16 4.47
C VAL A 121 -9.95 -14.44 3.20
N LEU A 122 -9.40 -14.07 2.05
CA LEU A 122 -9.98 -14.32 0.73
C LEU A 122 -9.46 -15.62 0.12
N GLY A 123 -8.22 -16.00 0.43
CA GLY A 123 -7.62 -17.22 -0.07
C GLY A 123 -6.31 -17.58 0.62
N VAL A 124 -6.02 -18.88 0.68
CA VAL A 124 -4.73 -19.41 1.11
C VAL A 124 -4.25 -20.38 0.04
N TYR A 125 -3.14 -20.07 -0.61
CA TYR A 125 -2.69 -20.73 -1.82
C TYR A 125 -1.31 -21.34 -1.66
N ASP A 126 -1.24 -22.67 -1.76
CA ASP A 126 0.01 -23.43 -1.74
C ASP A 126 0.74 -23.30 -3.09
N LYS A 127 1.87 -22.63 -3.08
CA LYS A 127 2.72 -22.46 -4.28
C LYS A 127 3.85 -23.49 -4.35
N GLY A 128 3.77 -24.56 -3.56
CA GLY A 128 4.81 -25.58 -3.45
C GLY A 128 6.05 -25.06 -2.70
N LYS A 129 7.25 -25.56 -3.06
CA LYS A 129 8.50 -25.19 -2.38
C LYS A 129 8.72 -23.67 -2.15
N PRO A 130 8.36 -22.76 -3.09
CA PRO A 130 8.55 -21.33 -2.89
C PRO A 130 7.81 -20.79 -1.67
N GLY A 131 6.62 -21.27 -1.35
CA GLY A 131 5.88 -20.78 -0.19
C GLY A 131 4.36 -20.83 -0.33
N THR A 132 3.70 -20.07 0.52
CA THR A 132 2.24 -19.93 0.54
C THR A 132 1.86 -18.45 0.38
N VAL A 133 0.83 -18.18 -0.42
CA VAL A 133 0.20 -16.87 -0.52
C VAL A 133 -1.04 -16.86 0.36
N VAL A 134 -1.14 -15.89 1.26
CA VAL A 134 -2.39 -15.56 1.98
C VAL A 134 -2.91 -14.25 1.45
N GLU A 135 -4.11 -14.26 0.90
CA GLU A 135 -4.81 -13.09 0.40
C GLU A 135 -5.84 -12.64 1.42
N THR A 136 -5.79 -11.36 1.79
CA THR A 136 -6.65 -10.79 2.84
C THR A 136 -7.31 -9.51 2.34
N GLU A 137 -8.61 -9.39 2.59
CA GLU A 137 -9.35 -8.14 2.49
C GLU A 137 -9.27 -7.38 3.81
N THR A 138 -9.06 -6.08 3.73
CA THR A 138 -9.04 -5.17 4.88
C THR A 138 -9.98 -4.00 4.58
N LEU A 139 -11.01 -3.83 5.40
CA LEU A 139 -11.98 -2.73 5.30
C LEU A 139 -11.71 -1.73 6.41
N LEU A 140 -11.67 -0.43 6.08
CA LEU A 140 -11.77 0.64 7.07
C LEU A 140 -13.24 1.03 7.24
N VAL A 141 -13.77 0.83 8.43
CA VAL A 141 -15.20 0.98 8.72
C VAL A 141 -15.40 1.97 9.85
N GLU A 142 -16.36 2.89 9.70
CA GLU A 142 -16.86 3.67 10.83
C GLU A 142 -17.85 2.82 11.64
N LYS A 143 -17.52 2.56 12.91
CA LYS A 143 -18.24 1.61 13.75
C LYS A 143 -19.70 1.98 13.98
N SER A 144 -19.98 3.28 14.14
CA SER A 144 -21.33 3.77 14.46
C SER A 144 -22.32 3.68 13.31
N THR A 145 -21.84 3.84 12.07
CA THR A 145 -22.69 3.87 10.86
C THR A 145 -22.58 2.60 10.02
N GLY A 146 -21.52 1.82 10.20
CA GLY A 146 -21.16 0.70 9.33
C GLY A 146 -20.62 1.13 7.96
N GLU A 147 -20.38 2.43 7.75
CA GLU A 147 -19.88 2.94 6.49
C GLU A 147 -18.44 2.50 6.23
N VAL A 148 -18.17 2.03 4.99
CA VAL A 148 -16.85 1.61 4.54
C VAL A 148 -16.18 2.74 3.78
N TYR A 149 -14.99 3.13 4.21
CA TYR A 149 -14.20 4.23 3.63
C TYR A 149 -13.20 3.75 2.61
N SER A 150 -12.58 2.62 2.86
CA SER A 150 -11.65 2.00 1.92
C SER A 150 -11.71 0.48 2.01
N ARG A 151 -11.37 -0.14 0.89
CA ARG A 151 -11.18 -1.58 0.77
C ARG A 151 -9.77 -1.84 0.28
N VAL A 152 -9.01 -2.62 1.01
CA VAL A 152 -7.66 -3.05 0.62
C VAL A 152 -7.67 -4.56 0.45
N VAL A 153 -7.17 -5.03 -0.70
CA VAL A 153 -6.83 -6.45 -0.89
C VAL A 153 -5.31 -6.55 -0.94
N GLY A 154 -4.75 -7.33 -0.04
CA GLY A 154 -3.32 -7.55 0.06
C GLY A 154 -2.97 -9.03 0.06
N SER A 155 -1.80 -9.38 -0.43
CA SER A 155 -1.25 -10.73 -0.35
C SER A 155 0.05 -10.73 0.41
N GLY A 156 0.16 -11.60 1.43
CA GLY A 156 1.41 -11.96 2.08
C GLY A 156 1.98 -13.24 1.48
N PHE A 157 3.27 -13.25 1.20
CA PHE A 157 3.98 -14.43 0.72
C PHE A 157 4.86 -15.01 1.82
N TYR A 158 4.48 -16.18 2.32
CA TYR A 158 5.16 -16.92 3.37
C TYR A 158 6.27 -17.78 2.76
N VAL A 159 7.48 -17.25 2.75
CA VAL A 159 8.64 -17.79 2.04
C VAL A 159 9.02 -19.18 2.56
N GLY A 160 9.13 -20.16 1.66
CA GLY A 160 9.51 -21.54 1.95
C GLY A 160 8.51 -22.33 2.80
N GLN A 161 7.27 -21.85 2.95
CA GLN A 161 6.23 -22.46 3.79
C GLN A 161 5.07 -23.00 2.96
N GLY A 162 5.37 -23.59 1.82
CA GLY A 162 4.41 -24.29 0.96
C GLY A 162 4.64 -25.80 0.92
N GLY A 163 3.95 -26.48 0.02
CA GLY A 163 4.03 -27.94 -0.13
C GLY A 163 3.14 -28.71 0.84
N TRP A 164 2.15 -28.05 1.44
CA TRP A 164 1.20 -28.67 2.37
C TRP A 164 -0.04 -29.27 1.69
N GLY A 165 -0.09 -29.26 0.34
CA GLY A 165 -1.16 -29.88 -0.43
C GLY A 165 -2.42 -29.04 -0.60
N GLY A 166 -2.36 -27.74 -0.31
CA GLY A 166 -3.47 -26.83 -0.47
C GLY A 166 -3.74 -26.39 -1.92
N PRO A 167 -4.79 -25.59 -2.15
CA PRO A 167 -5.13 -25.11 -3.49
C PRO A 167 -4.04 -24.20 -4.05
N LYS A 168 -3.77 -24.29 -5.36
CA LYS A 168 -2.77 -23.45 -6.03
C LYS A 168 -3.23 -22.00 -6.23
N GLY A 169 -4.54 -21.76 -6.09
CA GLY A 169 -5.16 -20.45 -6.33
C GLY A 169 -5.38 -20.13 -7.81
N PRO A 170 -5.97 -18.95 -8.08
CA PRO A 170 -6.22 -18.51 -9.44
C PRO A 170 -4.93 -18.17 -10.18
N LYS A 171 -5.02 -18.11 -11.51
CA LYS A 171 -3.95 -17.52 -12.33
C LYS A 171 -3.80 -16.03 -12.00
N ALA A 172 -2.56 -15.57 -11.89
CA ALA A 172 -2.30 -14.15 -11.68
C ALA A 172 -2.81 -13.33 -12.87
N VAL A 173 -3.53 -12.26 -12.58
CA VAL A 173 -3.88 -11.25 -13.58
C VAL A 173 -2.73 -10.27 -13.68
N ASN A 174 -2.30 -10.02 -14.92
CA ASN A 174 -1.19 -9.11 -15.17
C ASN A 174 -1.66 -7.90 -15.97
N TYR A 175 -1.12 -6.74 -15.60
CA TYR A 175 -1.38 -5.45 -16.23
C TYR A 175 -0.06 -4.88 -16.77
N PRO A 176 0.53 -5.48 -17.83
CA PRO A 176 1.79 -5.00 -18.38
C PRO A 176 1.59 -3.59 -18.94
N PRO A 177 2.58 -2.69 -18.77
CA PRO A 177 2.55 -1.40 -19.46
C PRO A 177 2.68 -1.59 -20.96
N PRO A 178 2.23 -0.62 -21.79
CA PRO A 178 2.51 -0.60 -23.23
C PRO A 178 4.01 -0.64 -23.49
N THR A 179 4.43 -1.43 -24.49
CA THR A 179 5.85 -1.57 -24.90
C THR A 179 6.16 -0.86 -26.21
N ASP A 180 5.14 -0.41 -26.91
CA ASP A 180 5.17 0.20 -28.24
C ASP A 180 5.22 1.73 -28.23
N ARG A 181 5.14 2.35 -27.05
CA ARG A 181 5.19 3.80 -26.88
C ARG A 181 5.86 4.23 -25.58
N SER A 182 6.35 5.45 -25.57
CA SER A 182 6.90 6.08 -24.35
C SER A 182 5.80 6.29 -23.30
N PRO A 183 6.18 6.42 -22.00
CA PRO A 183 5.24 6.79 -20.95
C PRO A 183 4.64 8.17 -21.22
N ASP A 184 3.37 8.36 -20.83
CA ASP A 184 2.69 9.65 -20.90
C ASP A 184 3.19 10.61 -19.82
N ALA A 185 3.64 10.06 -18.68
CA ALA A 185 4.28 10.82 -17.61
C ALA A 185 5.34 9.99 -16.91
N THR A 186 6.35 10.68 -16.37
CA THR A 186 7.39 10.09 -15.52
C THR A 186 7.51 10.90 -14.23
N PHE A 187 7.45 10.22 -13.10
CA PHE A 187 7.67 10.80 -11.78
C PHE A 187 8.99 10.32 -11.19
N VAL A 188 9.78 11.25 -10.68
CA VAL A 188 11.09 10.95 -10.07
C VAL A 188 11.07 11.35 -8.61
N GLN A 189 11.32 10.40 -7.72
CA GLN A 189 11.41 10.60 -6.27
C GLN A 189 12.81 10.25 -5.78
N LYS A 190 13.55 11.24 -5.33
CA LYS A 190 14.83 11.02 -4.63
C LYS A 190 14.57 10.65 -3.18
N THR A 191 15.31 9.69 -2.65
CA THR A 191 15.33 9.40 -1.22
C THR A 191 16.64 9.85 -0.61
N GLY A 192 16.62 10.29 0.63
CA GLY A 192 17.81 10.53 1.44
C GLY A 192 18.06 9.40 2.43
N PRO A 193 19.19 9.44 3.16
CA PRO A 193 19.49 8.47 4.21
C PRO A 193 18.43 8.42 5.31
N GLU A 194 17.76 9.54 5.59
CA GLU A 194 16.77 9.70 6.65
C GLU A 194 15.33 9.43 6.18
N THR A 195 15.10 9.20 4.90
CA THR A 195 13.72 9.03 4.36
C THR A 195 12.98 7.89 5.03
N ALA A 196 13.66 6.76 5.29
CA ALA A 196 13.05 5.64 6.00
C ALA A 196 12.72 5.98 7.47
N HIS A 197 13.57 6.80 8.12
CA HIS A 197 13.35 7.26 9.50
C HIS A 197 12.15 8.22 9.59
N LEU A 198 11.94 9.06 8.58
CA LEU A 198 10.73 9.89 8.50
C LEU A 198 9.48 9.02 8.24
N TYR A 199 9.54 8.12 7.25
CA TYR A 199 8.37 7.34 6.88
C TYR A 199 7.90 6.39 7.98
N ARG A 200 8.82 5.77 8.76
CA ARG A 200 8.46 4.86 9.87
C ARG A 200 7.58 5.52 10.94
N LEU A 201 7.63 6.84 11.07
CA LEU A 201 6.79 7.58 12.03
C LEU A 201 5.29 7.50 11.71
N ASN A 202 4.91 6.98 10.54
CA ASN A 202 3.52 6.66 10.22
C ASN A 202 2.99 5.39 10.92
N GLY A 203 3.83 4.72 11.73
CA GLY A 203 3.43 3.60 12.59
C GLY A 203 4.13 2.27 12.31
N ASP A 204 4.82 2.12 11.19
CA ASP A 204 5.62 0.91 10.92
C ASP A 204 7.04 1.09 11.49
N TYR A 205 7.18 0.68 12.74
CA TYR A 205 8.43 0.83 13.50
C TYR A 205 9.40 -0.35 13.34
N ASN A 206 9.22 -1.21 12.32
CA ASN A 206 10.09 -2.36 12.07
C ASN A 206 11.56 -1.92 11.95
N PRO A 207 12.47 -2.44 12.81
CA PRO A 207 13.90 -2.08 12.80
C PRO A 207 14.62 -2.37 11.48
N LEU A 208 14.06 -3.23 10.62
CA LEU A 208 14.56 -3.48 9.27
C LEU A 208 14.72 -2.19 8.44
N HIS A 209 13.93 -1.18 8.77
CA HIS A 209 13.93 0.11 8.06
C HIS A 209 14.74 1.19 8.79
N ALA A 210 15.28 0.88 9.98
CA ALA A 210 15.93 1.87 10.85
C ALA A 210 17.41 1.59 11.11
N THR A 211 17.76 0.32 11.31
CA THR A 211 19.13 -0.08 11.73
C THR A 211 19.71 -1.11 10.76
N PRO A 212 21.05 -1.22 10.68
CA PRO A 212 21.68 -2.10 9.69
C PRO A 212 21.60 -3.60 10.03
N GLU A 213 21.43 -3.97 11.32
CA GLU A 213 21.55 -5.36 11.78
C GLU A 213 20.48 -6.28 11.16
N PRO A 214 19.17 -5.94 11.20
CA PRO A 214 18.14 -6.80 10.62
C PRO A 214 18.33 -6.99 9.12
N GLY A 215 18.65 -5.91 8.40
CA GLY A 215 18.89 -5.97 6.95
C GLY A 215 20.11 -6.80 6.58
N LYS A 216 21.19 -6.74 7.36
CA LYS A 216 22.37 -7.62 7.19
C LYS A 216 22.01 -9.08 7.42
N ALA A 217 21.28 -9.38 8.51
CA ALA A 217 20.83 -10.73 8.83
C ALA A 217 19.94 -11.34 7.74
N MET A 218 19.14 -10.50 7.05
CA MET A 218 18.27 -10.92 5.95
C MET A 218 18.95 -10.88 4.57
N GLY A 219 20.24 -10.55 4.48
CA GLY A 219 21.00 -10.51 3.22
C GLY A 219 20.82 -9.23 2.38
N PHE A 220 20.19 -8.19 2.91
CA PHE A 220 20.04 -6.90 2.22
C PHE A 220 21.27 -6.00 2.35
N GLY A 221 22.19 -6.32 3.28
CA GLY A 221 23.44 -5.58 3.51
C GLY A 221 23.31 -4.33 4.38
N GLY A 222 22.09 -3.95 4.76
CA GLY A 222 21.75 -2.79 5.59
C GLY A 222 20.25 -2.52 5.60
N PRO A 223 19.80 -1.37 6.12
CA PRO A 223 18.40 -1.03 6.16
C PRO A 223 17.83 -0.87 4.74
N ILE A 224 16.54 -1.19 4.59
CA ILE A 224 15.79 -0.98 3.35
C ILE A 224 14.62 -0.03 3.59
N MET A 225 14.13 0.60 2.52
CA MET A 225 12.90 1.39 2.58
C MET A 225 11.70 0.48 2.83
N HIS A 226 10.68 1.01 3.51
CA HIS A 226 9.38 0.34 3.58
C HIS A 226 8.83 0.11 2.17
N GLY A 227 8.30 -1.09 1.91
CA GLY A 227 7.63 -1.36 0.63
C GLY A 227 6.50 -0.37 0.37
N LEU A 228 5.71 -0.07 1.41
CA LEU A 228 4.62 0.91 1.34
C LEU A 228 5.09 2.36 1.09
N TYR A 229 6.33 2.73 1.43
CA TYR A 229 6.89 4.01 1.01
C TYR A 229 6.92 4.11 -0.52
N SER A 230 7.56 3.13 -1.18
CA SER A 230 7.66 3.11 -2.64
C SER A 230 6.28 3.09 -3.29
N TRP A 231 5.34 2.35 -2.70
CA TRP A 231 3.97 2.22 -3.17
C TRP A 231 3.21 3.54 -3.04
N ASN A 232 3.27 4.20 -1.88
CA ASN A 232 2.54 5.45 -1.61
C ASN A 232 3.14 6.65 -2.36
N THR A 233 4.46 6.74 -2.48
CA THR A 233 5.08 7.82 -3.25
C THR A 233 4.81 7.67 -4.76
N THR A 234 4.70 6.43 -5.26
CA THR A 234 4.26 6.19 -6.65
C THR A 234 2.80 6.61 -6.86
N ALA A 235 1.91 6.31 -5.89
CA ALA A 235 0.53 6.77 -5.93
C ALA A 235 0.42 8.30 -5.90
N HIS A 236 1.29 8.96 -5.11
CA HIS A 236 1.41 10.43 -5.09
C HIS A 236 1.81 10.97 -6.48
N GLY A 237 2.88 10.42 -7.06
CA GLY A 237 3.34 10.82 -8.39
C GLY A 237 2.29 10.63 -9.48
N LEU A 238 1.51 9.53 -9.42
CA LEU A 238 0.42 9.27 -10.35
C LEU A 238 -0.71 10.29 -10.19
N LEU A 239 -1.16 10.55 -8.96
CA LEU A 239 -2.22 11.52 -8.69
C LEU A 239 -1.80 12.93 -9.11
N ALA A 240 -0.56 13.33 -8.85
CA ALA A 240 -0.01 14.62 -9.28
C ALA A 240 0.09 14.73 -10.81
N SER A 241 0.42 13.63 -11.50
CA SER A 241 0.60 13.63 -12.96
C SER A 241 -0.71 13.64 -13.74
N PHE A 242 -1.75 12.99 -13.25
CA PHE A 242 -3.01 12.78 -13.98
C PHE A 242 -4.23 13.40 -13.30
N GLY A 243 -4.29 13.34 -11.96
CA GLY A 243 -5.46 13.76 -11.19
C GLY A 243 -5.37 15.17 -10.62
N GLY A 244 -4.33 15.94 -10.98
CA GLY A 244 -4.14 17.30 -10.48
C GLY A 244 -3.98 17.40 -8.97
N SER A 245 -3.45 16.37 -8.33
CA SER A 245 -3.30 16.22 -6.88
C SER A 245 -4.63 16.32 -6.09
N ASP A 246 -5.79 16.20 -6.76
CA ASP A 246 -7.08 16.16 -6.06
C ASP A 246 -7.33 14.75 -5.52
N PRO A 247 -7.48 14.56 -4.19
CA PRO A 247 -7.70 13.25 -3.59
C PRO A 247 -8.97 12.55 -4.12
N ALA A 248 -9.98 13.30 -4.56
CA ALA A 248 -11.21 12.75 -5.14
C ALA A 248 -11.00 12.12 -6.53
N ASN A 249 -9.85 12.33 -7.14
CA ASN A 249 -9.54 11.82 -8.46
C ASN A 249 -8.79 10.48 -8.46
N LEU A 250 -8.51 9.87 -7.30
CA LEU A 250 -7.98 8.51 -7.19
C LEU A 250 -9.07 7.56 -6.71
N LYS A 251 -9.45 6.59 -7.54
CA LYS A 251 -10.45 5.58 -7.20
C LYS A 251 -9.81 4.27 -6.73
N SER A 252 -8.79 3.81 -7.44
CA SER A 252 -8.05 2.61 -7.03
C SER A 252 -6.59 2.70 -7.46
N PHE A 253 -5.74 1.99 -6.70
CA PHE A 253 -4.32 1.86 -7.01
C PHE A 253 -3.84 0.47 -6.58
N GLN A 254 -3.10 -0.21 -7.44
CA GLN A 254 -2.50 -1.50 -7.12
C GLN A 254 -1.09 -1.62 -7.66
N ALA A 255 -0.26 -2.39 -6.97
CA ALA A 255 1.05 -2.80 -7.44
C ALA A 255 1.55 -4.04 -6.70
N ARG A 256 2.42 -4.80 -7.37
CA ARG A 256 3.17 -5.92 -6.81
C ARG A 256 4.55 -5.45 -6.41
N PHE A 257 4.98 -5.83 -5.20
CA PHE A 257 6.32 -5.59 -4.71
C PHE A 257 7.30 -6.56 -5.39
N ALA A 258 8.37 -6.03 -5.98
CA ALA A 258 9.30 -6.82 -6.79
C ALA A 258 10.73 -6.82 -6.26
N SER A 259 11.23 -5.69 -5.78
CA SER A 259 12.58 -5.58 -5.22
C SER A 259 12.65 -4.56 -4.10
N PRO A 260 13.54 -4.75 -3.10
CA PRO A 260 13.78 -3.77 -2.06
C PRO A 260 14.47 -2.52 -2.61
N VAL A 261 14.23 -1.38 -1.95
CA VAL A 261 14.85 -0.07 -2.18
C VAL A 261 15.75 0.24 -1.00
N ARG A 262 16.89 0.87 -1.23
CA ARG A 262 17.79 1.35 -0.17
C ARG A 262 17.59 2.85 0.08
N PRO A 263 17.73 3.32 1.32
CA PRO A 263 17.85 4.75 1.57
C PRO A 263 18.95 5.37 0.70
N GLY A 264 18.66 6.47 0.01
CA GLY A 264 19.54 7.11 -0.97
C GLY A 264 19.25 6.75 -2.43
N ASP A 265 18.48 5.68 -2.70
CA ASP A 265 18.07 5.36 -4.08
C ASP A 265 17.10 6.41 -4.63
N THR A 266 17.14 6.61 -5.94
CA THR A 266 16.14 7.41 -6.68
C THR A 266 15.13 6.47 -7.32
N LEU A 267 13.84 6.70 -7.05
CA LEU A 267 12.75 5.98 -7.68
C LEU A 267 12.30 6.71 -8.95
N VAL A 268 12.11 5.95 -10.01
CA VAL A 268 11.55 6.43 -11.29
C VAL A 268 10.29 5.62 -11.58
N SER A 269 9.16 6.30 -11.65
CA SER A 269 7.86 5.73 -11.98
C SER A 269 7.42 6.21 -13.34
N ASP A 270 7.23 5.29 -14.26
CA ASP A 270 6.70 5.57 -15.59
C ASP A 270 5.24 5.17 -15.66
N PHE A 271 4.42 6.04 -16.22
CA PHE A 271 2.97 5.92 -16.27
C PHE A 271 2.44 5.97 -17.70
N TRP A 272 1.49 5.08 -18.01
CA TRP A 272 0.80 5.01 -19.30
C TRP A 272 -0.71 5.04 -19.08
N ARG A 273 -1.38 6.07 -19.57
CA ARG A 273 -2.84 6.12 -19.66
C ARG A 273 -3.30 5.15 -20.75
N THR A 274 -4.11 4.16 -20.41
CA THR A 274 -4.54 3.11 -21.34
C THR A 274 -5.99 3.34 -21.86
N GLY A 275 -6.66 4.40 -21.40
CA GLY A 275 -7.99 4.77 -21.81
C GLY A 275 -9.04 4.59 -20.72
N PRO A 276 -10.33 4.64 -21.08
CA PRO A 276 -11.42 4.50 -20.12
C PRO A 276 -11.31 3.22 -19.28
N ALA A 277 -11.50 3.36 -17.97
CA ALA A 277 -11.47 2.22 -17.08
C ALA A 277 -12.75 1.40 -17.21
N GLU A 278 -12.61 0.10 -17.42
CA GLU A 278 -13.72 -0.82 -17.58
C GLU A 278 -14.63 -0.84 -16.33
N GLY A 279 -15.93 -0.74 -16.53
CA GLY A 279 -16.92 -0.74 -15.45
C GLY A 279 -17.05 0.58 -14.69
N GLU A 280 -16.30 1.62 -15.10
CA GLU A 280 -16.31 2.91 -14.44
C GLU A 280 -17.09 3.96 -15.22
N PRO A 281 -17.66 4.99 -14.54
CA PRO A 281 -18.28 6.11 -15.22
C PRO A 281 -17.33 6.87 -16.15
N GLN A 282 -17.87 7.60 -17.13
CA GLN A 282 -17.08 8.45 -18.01
C GLN A 282 -16.18 9.42 -17.22
N GLY A 283 -14.94 9.58 -17.70
CA GLY A 283 -13.92 10.45 -17.09
C GLY A 283 -12.98 9.73 -16.11
N TRP A 284 -13.23 8.45 -15.85
CA TRP A 284 -12.29 7.61 -15.14
C TRP A 284 -11.48 6.77 -16.12
N ASP A 285 -10.15 6.90 -16.05
CA ASP A 285 -9.24 6.19 -16.92
C ASP A 285 -8.38 5.20 -16.15
N GLU A 286 -7.97 4.17 -16.87
CA GLU A 286 -6.94 3.24 -16.40
C GLU A 286 -5.55 3.81 -16.73
N VAL A 287 -4.67 3.78 -15.72
CA VAL A 287 -3.25 4.07 -15.87
C VAL A 287 -2.45 2.85 -15.43
N ARG A 288 -1.57 2.36 -16.29
CA ARG A 288 -0.59 1.32 -15.97
C ARG A 288 0.74 1.93 -15.65
N PHE A 289 1.52 1.28 -14.80
CA PHE A 289 2.81 1.82 -14.39
C PHE A 289 3.81 0.76 -13.96
N VAL A 290 5.07 1.17 -13.98
CA VAL A 290 6.21 0.46 -13.39
C VAL A 290 7.04 1.47 -12.63
N THR A 291 7.49 1.08 -11.43
CA THR A 291 8.47 1.86 -10.66
C THR A 291 9.76 1.09 -10.55
N ARG A 292 10.90 1.75 -10.76
CA ARG A 292 12.24 1.17 -10.66
C ARG A 292 13.17 2.09 -9.87
N VAL A 293 14.25 1.54 -9.36
CA VAL A 293 15.42 2.33 -8.98
C VAL A 293 16.05 2.87 -10.26
N GLU A 294 16.48 4.13 -10.28
CA GLU A 294 17.14 4.76 -11.43
C GLU A 294 18.34 3.92 -11.88
N GLY A 295 18.36 3.51 -13.15
CA GLY A 295 19.39 2.60 -13.69
C GLY A 295 19.40 1.18 -13.10
N GLY A 296 18.40 0.83 -12.28
CA GLY A 296 18.38 -0.40 -11.50
C GLY A 296 17.12 -1.26 -11.67
N LYS A 297 16.81 -2.02 -10.63
CA LYS A 297 15.77 -3.04 -10.62
C LYS A 297 14.37 -2.45 -10.56
N VAL A 298 13.41 -3.19 -11.09
CA VAL A 298 11.98 -2.95 -10.88
C VAL A 298 11.66 -3.15 -9.40
N VAL A 299 11.00 -2.15 -8.81
CA VAL A 299 10.56 -2.09 -7.40
C VAL A 299 9.09 -2.43 -7.28
N LEU A 300 8.27 -1.81 -8.16
CA LEU A 300 6.85 -2.09 -8.27
C LEU A 300 6.53 -2.52 -9.69
N SER A 301 5.87 -3.66 -9.82
CA SER A 301 5.40 -4.23 -11.08
C SER A 301 3.88 -4.42 -11.03
N ASN A 302 3.29 -4.83 -12.15
CA ASN A 302 1.85 -5.06 -12.25
C ASN A 302 1.02 -3.84 -11.80
N GLY A 303 1.57 -2.64 -12.03
CA GLY A 303 0.98 -1.39 -11.59
C GLY A 303 -0.26 -1.02 -12.40
N ARG A 304 -1.37 -0.76 -11.69
CA ARG A 304 -2.64 -0.32 -12.28
C ARG A 304 -3.32 0.66 -11.35
N ALA A 305 -3.87 1.72 -11.89
CA ALA A 305 -4.69 2.67 -11.15
C ALA A 305 -5.92 3.06 -11.97
N VAL A 306 -6.98 3.44 -11.27
CA VAL A 306 -8.15 4.11 -11.86
C VAL A 306 -8.18 5.53 -11.32
N VAL A 307 -8.06 6.49 -12.22
CA VAL A 307 -7.92 7.91 -11.91
C VAL A 307 -8.80 8.76 -12.81
N ARG A 308 -9.40 9.82 -12.26
CA ARG A 308 -10.06 10.85 -13.06
C ARG A 308 -9.00 11.79 -13.59
N VAL A 309 -8.79 11.76 -14.91
CA VAL A 309 -7.77 12.57 -15.57
C VAL A 309 -8.25 13.99 -15.77
N THR A 310 -7.56 14.96 -15.15
CA THR A 310 -7.81 16.40 -15.28
C THR A 310 -6.78 17.09 -16.17
N GLY A 311 -5.65 16.44 -16.44
CA GLY A 311 -4.53 16.89 -17.26
C GLY A 311 -3.39 15.89 -17.16
N VAL A 312 -2.39 15.99 -18.04
CA VAL A 312 -1.21 15.15 -18.00
C VAL A 312 0.03 16.05 -17.84
N LYS A 313 0.77 15.87 -16.74
CA LYS A 313 2.06 16.52 -16.52
C LYS A 313 3.16 15.54 -16.91
N GLY A 314 3.81 15.78 -18.04
CA GLY A 314 4.75 14.83 -18.68
C GLY A 314 5.91 14.37 -17.79
N LYS A 315 6.59 15.29 -17.08
CA LYS A 315 7.63 14.96 -16.12
C LYS A 315 7.43 15.72 -14.83
N THR A 316 7.32 14.99 -13.74
CA THR A 316 7.17 15.53 -12.38
C THR A 316 8.19 14.88 -11.43
N GLY A 317 8.46 15.50 -10.32
CA GLY A 317 9.33 14.94 -9.29
C GLY A 317 9.36 15.81 -8.05
N SER A 318 9.60 15.16 -6.91
CA SER A 318 9.87 15.88 -5.65
C SER A 318 11.30 16.38 -5.67
N LYS A 319 11.49 17.65 -5.33
CA LYS A 319 12.80 18.25 -5.02
C LYS A 319 12.97 18.15 -3.50
N LEU A 320 13.48 17.05 -3.01
CA LEU A 320 14.03 16.99 -1.65
C LEU A 320 15.52 17.29 -1.72
#